data_9f1b406bbd9637599a4775020269867e
#
_entry.id   9f1b406bbd9637599a4775020269867e
#
_cell.length_a   1.000
_cell.length_b   1.000
_cell.length_c   1.000
_cell.angle_alpha   90.00
_cell.angle_beta   90.00
_cell.angle_gamma   90.00
#
_symmetry.space_group_name_H-M   'P 1'
#
loop_
_entity.id
_entity.type
_entity.pdbx_description
1 polymer ?
#
loop_
_entity_poly.entity_id
_entity_poly.type
_entity_poly.pdbx_seq_one_letter_code
_entity_poly.pdbx_strand_id
1 'polypeptide(L)'
;MLTRIFIRDKLVLSKIRKGKEMLKNIICIILAWLQTAGFSVLNYLKPNETQTIGVNKFVEHQIFEGFGTSSAWWSQTIDNEETAREIARLLYDDETGLGLDIYRYNIGGGEKENPATRIGDVNRRTESFYVLNEKTGKYEYDFTRDANARRMLDMAVEYGAKEVILFCNSPHFSMTESGQASGGLTEYASNLPKENYAAFVDYVLTIADWFVEQGYPVTAISPINEPQWKWGGDWVGQEGCHYSADETVAVLELFALEMQKRNSPYKLSGPESGQLSPEYYEYIDKFFASDILNEFCDTYSGHSYWIDNNLWVKTDVGNKFAEQYPEKKLEMSEWCELPLKIDSTAIDSGLYMANIIAQDLNLMNAVSWQSWTAVNGDGLMELINGELVIYNRYYAYKHFASFIKPGMARIDIMDSLKGESKVVSTAFTDGKETVLVLINNEETSQLIDLYGSYSSTEMYLTDEMNNCNKIYSGNFFRETTLPARSITTIVLTK
;
A
#
# COMPACT_ATOMS: atom_id res chain seq x y z
N MET A 1 4.68 -24.63 46.36
CA MET A 1 4.31 -23.34 47.00
C MET A 1 4.79 -22.14 46.17
N LEU A 2 6.01 -22.15 45.67
CA LEU A 2 6.59 -21.06 44.84
C LEU A 2 5.85 -20.81 43.51
N THR A 3 5.35 -21.85 42.81
CA THR A 3 4.63 -21.71 41.53
C THR A 3 3.27 -20.98 41.66
N ARG A 4 2.59 -21.10 42.80
CA ARG A 4 1.32 -20.40 43.07
C ARG A 4 1.50 -18.90 43.34
N ILE A 5 2.67 -18.51 43.87
CA ILE A 5 3.01 -17.10 44.15
C ILE A 5 3.30 -16.40 42.81
N PHE A 6 4.08 -17.01 41.92
CA PHE A 6 4.40 -16.45 40.58
C PHE A 6 3.15 -16.24 39.67
N ILE A 7 2.17 -17.16 39.72
CA ILE A 7 0.94 -17.03 38.95
C ILE A 7 0.06 -15.90 39.53
N ARG A 8 0.02 -15.74 40.83
CA ARG A 8 -0.77 -14.69 41.49
C ARG A 8 -0.20 -13.29 41.20
N ASP A 9 1.12 -13.15 41.16
CA ASP A 9 1.78 -11.88 40.84
C ASP A 9 1.61 -11.51 39.37
N LYS A 10 1.68 -12.45 38.44
CA LYS A 10 1.35 -12.19 37.00
C LYS A 10 -0.09 -11.75 36.81
N LEU A 11 -1.06 -12.37 37.53
CA LEU A 11 -2.47 -11.98 37.46
C LEU A 11 -2.72 -10.59 38.05
N VAL A 12 -2.04 -10.25 39.15
CA VAL A 12 -2.15 -8.92 39.77
C VAL A 12 -1.53 -7.85 38.82
N LEU A 13 -0.36 -8.12 38.27
CA LEU A 13 0.30 -7.22 37.30
C LEU A 13 -0.53 -7.03 36.03
N SER A 14 -1.17 -8.08 35.51
CA SER A 14 -2.06 -7.97 34.33
C SER A 14 -3.31 -7.13 34.64
N LYS A 15 -3.91 -7.28 35.84
CA LYS A 15 -5.06 -6.46 36.25
C LYS A 15 -4.68 -4.98 36.47
N ILE A 16 -3.48 -4.72 37.02
CA ILE A 16 -2.96 -3.35 37.17
C ILE A 16 -2.69 -2.73 35.80
N ARG A 17 -2.13 -3.49 34.86
CA ARG A 17 -1.90 -3.04 33.48
C ARG A 17 -3.20 -2.70 32.77
N LYS A 18 -4.20 -3.62 32.82
CA LYS A 18 -5.54 -3.36 32.27
C LYS A 18 -6.21 -2.16 32.92
N GLY A 19 -6.10 -1.97 34.23
CA GLY A 19 -6.62 -0.79 34.93
C GLY A 19 -5.96 0.51 34.50
N LYS A 20 -4.64 0.51 34.26
CA LYS A 20 -3.92 1.69 33.73
C LYS A 20 -4.31 2.00 32.27
N GLU A 21 -4.46 1.00 31.42
CA GLU A 21 -4.96 1.18 30.05
C GLU A 21 -6.38 1.72 30.06
N MET A 22 -7.30 1.16 30.85
CA MET A 22 -8.66 1.67 30.97
C MET A 22 -8.68 3.13 31.43
N LEU A 23 -7.86 3.52 32.40
CA LEU A 23 -7.74 4.90 32.85
C LEU A 23 -7.17 5.82 31.77
N LYS A 24 -6.14 5.37 31.03
CA LYS A 24 -5.61 6.09 29.86
C LYS A 24 -6.70 6.35 28.82
N ASN A 25 -7.47 5.33 28.47
CA ASN A 25 -8.56 5.44 27.49
C ASN A 25 -9.65 6.42 27.96
N ILE A 26 -10.05 6.37 29.24
CA ILE A 26 -11.02 7.33 29.79
C ILE A 26 -10.49 8.78 29.70
N ILE A 27 -9.22 8.99 30.03
CA ILE A 27 -8.60 10.32 29.93
C ILE A 27 -8.57 10.79 28.49
N CYS A 28 -8.19 9.93 27.54
CA CYS A 28 -8.20 10.26 26.10
C CYS A 28 -9.61 10.62 25.61
N ILE A 29 -10.65 9.88 26.00
CA ILE A 29 -12.05 10.19 25.65
C ILE A 29 -12.45 11.57 26.18
N ILE A 30 -12.13 11.88 27.44
CA ILE A 30 -12.44 13.19 28.03
C ILE A 30 -11.69 14.31 27.30
N LEU A 31 -10.43 14.13 27.01
CA LEU A 31 -9.62 15.12 26.29
C LEU A 31 -10.11 15.32 24.85
N ALA A 32 -10.47 14.25 24.16
CA ALA A 32 -11.07 14.28 22.84
C ALA A 32 -12.37 15.10 22.84
N TRP A 33 -13.24 14.83 23.82
CA TRP A 33 -14.50 15.58 23.98
C TRP A 33 -14.27 17.06 24.26
N LEU A 34 -13.32 17.40 25.15
CA LEU A 34 -12.99 18.78 25.48
C LEU A 34 -12.42 19.53 24.26
N GLN A 35 -11.57 18.89 23.47
CA GLN A 35 -11.00 19.48 22.26
C GLN A 35 -12.08 19.72 21.20
N THR A 36 -12.97 18.75 20.96
CA THR A 36 -14.10 18.88 20.03
C THR A 36 -15.09 19.95 20.47
N ALA A 37 -15.38 20.04 21.77
CA ALA A 37 -16.25 21.08 22.33
C ALA A 37 -15.65 22.48 22.16
N GLY A 38 -14.35 22.64 22.41
CA GLY A 38 -13.63 23.89 22.19
C GLY A 38 -13.64 24.32 20.72
N PHE A 39 -13.43 23.39 19.81
CA PHE A 39 -13.53 23.59 18.37
C PHE A 39 -14.94 24.05 17.96
N SER A 40 -15.98 23.38 18.44
CA SER A 40 -17.38 23.73 18.12
C SER A 40 -17.79 25.10 18.62
N VAL A 41 -17.37 25.48 19.83
CA VAL A 41 -17.63 26.81 20.37
C VAL A 41 -16.93 27.91 19.56
N LEU A 42 -15.69 27.66 19.15
CA LEU A 42 -14.94 28.61 18.34
C LEU A 42 -15.61 28.87 16.99
N ASN A 43 -16.06 27.79 16.32
CA ASN A 43 -16.73 27.88 15.02
C ASN A 43 -18.10 28.60 15.10
N TYR A 44 -18.85 28.42 16.20
CA TYR A 44 -20.11 29.14 16.42
C TYR A 44 -19.92 30.66 16.49
N LEU A 45 -18.74 31.12 16.87
CA LEU A 45 -18.41 32.54 17.02
C LEU A 45 -17.81 33.20 15.77
N LYS A 46 -17.61 32.43 14.67
CA LYS A 46 -16.97 32.92 13.44
C LYS A 46 -17.97 33.20 12.30
N PRO A 47 -17.61 34.14 11.38
CA PRO A 47 -18.37 34.34 10.14
C PRO A 47 -18.31 33.09 9.25
N ASN A 48 -19.39 32.82 8.51
CA ASN A 48 -19.64 31.61 7.70
C ASN A 48 -18.72 31.41 6.48
N GLU A 49 -17.70 32.25 6.25
CA GLU A 49 -16.89 32.23 5.02
C GLU A 49 -15.51 31.53 5.16
N THR A 50 -15.10 31.25 6.40
CA THR A 50 -13.80 30.61 6.65
C THR A 50 -13.98 29.19 7.15
N GLN A 51 -13.44 28.21 6.43
CA GLN A 51 -13.41 26.82 6.89
C GLN A 51 -12.37 26.67 8.01
N THR A 52 -12.79 26.19 9.17
CA THR A 52 -11.85 25.86 10.24
C THR A 52 -11.52 24.38 10.19
N ILE A 53 -10.23 24.07 10.11
CA ILE A 53 -9.71 22.70 10.14
C ILE A 53 -8.80 22.55 11.37
N GLY A 54 -9.00 21.50 12.13
CA GLY A 54 -8.16 21.11 13.25
C GLY A 54 -8.02 19.60 13.34
N VAL A 55 -7.18 19.14 14.26
CA VAL A 55 -6.98 17.72 14.50
C VAL A 55 -7.29 17.37 15.94
N ASN A 56 -7.95 16.25 16.16
CA ASN A 56 -8.15 15.68 17.48
C ASN A 56 -7.17 14.51 17.72
N LYS A 57 -5.98 14.85 18.19
CA LYS A 57 -4.88 13.88 18.43
C LYS A 57 -5.16 12.87 19.55
N PHE A 58 -6.30 12.96 20.24
CA PHE A 58 -6.72 12.00 21.26
C PHE A 58 -7.62 10.89 20.69
N VAL A 59 -7.98 11.01 19.42
CA VAL A 59 -8.69 9.98 18.65
C VAL A 59 -7.71 9.46 17.61
N GLU A 60 -7.08 8.36 17.94
CA GLU A 60 -6.12 7.67 17.08
C GLU A 60 -6.81 6.49 16.39
N HIS A 61 -6.43 6.25 15.14
CA HIS A 61 -6.87 5.14 14.31
C HIS A 61 -5.71 4.18 14.02
N GLN A 62 -5.55 3.77 12.76
CA GLN A 62 -4.46 2.87 12.38
C GLN A 62 -3.08 3.52 12.59
N ILE A 63 -2.11 2.67 12.90
CA ILE A 63 -0.69 3.01 12.80
C ILE A 63 -0.24 2.72 11.37
N PHE A 64 0.36 3.71 10.73
CA PHE A 64 0.84 3.61 9.37
C PHE A 64 2.12 2.77 9.29
N GLU A 65 2.23 1.89 8.29
CA GLU A 65 3.35 0.96 8.13
C GLU A 65 4.26 1.32 6.95
N GLY A 66 3.78 2.06 5.94
CA GLY A 66 4.66 2.54 4.87
C GLY A 66 3.97 2.80 3.53
N PHE A 67 4.68 3.54 2.68
CA PHE A 67 4.35 3.71 1.27
C PHE A 67 5.29 2.90 0.39
N GLY A 68 4.77 2.43 -0.77
CA GLY A 68 5.55 1.62 -1.67
C GLY A 68 5.14 1.66 -3.12
N THR A 69 5.84 0.88 -3.93
CA THR A 69 5.48 0.67 -5.34
C THR A 69 5.95 -0.69 -5.83
N SER A 70 5.24 -1.25 -6.83
CA SER A 70 5.64 -2.47 -7.50
C SER A 70 6.70 -2.20 -8.58
N SER A 71 7.59 -3.18 -8.76
CA SER A 71 8.59 -3.21 -9.81
C SER A 71 8.12 -3.83 -11.13
N ALA A 72 6.93 -4.42 -11.15
CA ALA A 72 6.37 -5.05 -12.35
C ALA A 72 5.85 -3.96 -13.30
N TRP A 73 6.14 -4.01 -14.54
CA TRP A 73 7.10 -4.89 -15.28
C TRP A 73 8.29 -4.05 -15.74
N TRP A 74 8.27 -2.77 -15.38
CA TRP A 74 9.21 -1.76 -15.85
C TRP A 74 10.66 -2.07 -15.43
N SER A 75 10.88 -2.62 -14.23
CA SER A 75 12.22 -2.83 -13.70
C SER A 75 13.06 -3.75 -14.57
N GLN A 76 12.46 -4.77 -15.19
CA GLN A 76 13.18 -5.68 -16.09
C GLN A 76 13.58 -5.03 -17.43
N THR A 77 12.94 -3.91 -17.80
CA THR A 77 13.21 -3.20 -19.07
C THR A 77 14.25 -2.11 -18.96
N ILE A 78 14.63 -1.70 -17.76
CA ILE A 78 15.63 -0.67 -17.53
C ILE A 78 17.03 -1.30 -17.60
N ASP A 79 17.69 -1.15 -18.72
CA ASP A 79 19.05 -1.70 -18.98
C ASP A 79 20.17 -0.69 -18.69
N ASN A 80 19.87 0.61 -18.70
CA ASN A 80 20.83 1.67 -18.41
C ASN A 80 20.99 1.88 -16.91
N GLU A 81 22.23 1.79 -16.40
CA GLU A 81 22.52 1.90 -14.96
C GLU A 81 22.25 3.30 -14.40
N GLU A 82 22.58 4.36 -15.15
CA GLU A 82 22.35 5.75 -14.73
C GLU A 82 20.86 6.05 -14.58
N THR A 83 20.06 5.60 -15.56
CA THR A 83 18.59 5.70 -15.51
C THR A 83 18.02 4.90 -14.32
N ALA A 84 18.50 3.68 -14.11
CA ALA A 84 18.06 2.86 -12.98
C ALA A 84 18.37 3.53 -11.63
N ARG A 85 19.57 4.10 -11.48
CA ARG A 85 19.99 4.81 -10.27
C ARG A 85 19.15 6.06 -10.02
N GLU A 86 18.85 6.84 -11.08
CA GLU A 86 17.99 8.02 -10.94
C GLU A 86 16.55 7.66 -10.56
N ILE A 87 15.98 6.59 -11.13
CA ILE A 87 14.68 6.09 -10.74
C ILE A 87 14.67 5.66 -9.26
N ALA A 88 15.66 4.87 -8.84
CA ALA A 88 15.78 4.43 -7.46
C ALA A 88 15.90 5.60 -6.49
N ARG A 89 16.72 6.62 -6.83
CA ARG A 89 16.85 7.86 -6.06
C ARG A 89 15.51 8.59 -5.94
N LEU A 90 14.81 8.78 -7.05
CA LEU A 90 13.50 9.46 -7.04
C LEU A 90 12.47 8.73 -6.19
N LEU A 91 12.51 7.40 -6.13
CA LEU A 91 11.54 6.63 -5.38
C LEU A 91 11.90 6.49 -3.89
N TYR A 92 13.16 6.20 -3.55
CA TYR A 92 13.53 5.71 -2.22
C TYR A 92 14.39 6.66 -1.40
N ASP A 93 15.04 7.67 -2.00
CA ASP A 93 15.84 8.63 -1.24
C ASP A 93 14.95 9.53 -0.38
N ASP A 94 15.20 9.55 0.93
CA ASP A 94 14.39 10.29 1.92
C ASP A 94 14.49 11.80 1.78
N GLU A 95 15.59 12.34 1.23
CA GLU A 95 15.83 13.78 1.14
C GLU A 95 15.36 14.37 -0.18
N THR A 96 15.65 13.69 -1.29
CA THR A 96 15.43 14.22 -2.64
C THR A 96 14.35 13.50 -3.43
N GLY A 97 13.96 12.29 -3.01
CA GLY A 97 12.95 11.46 -3.62
C GLY A 97 11.59 11.52 -2.91
N LEU A 98 10.85 10.42 -3.02
CA LEU A 98 9.61 10.17 -2.29
C LEU A 98 9.88 9.64 -0.88
N GLY A 99 11.02 8.96 -0.67
CA GLY A 99 11.34 8.25 0.57
C GLY A 99 10.38 7.09 0.82
N LEU A 100 10.09 6.28 -0.22
CA LEU A 100 9.26 5.09 -0.09
C LEU A 100 9.94 4.05 0.81
N ASP A 101 9.14 3.34 1.59
CA ASP A 101 9.63 2.31 2.52
C ASP A 101 9.62 0.92 1.88
N ILE A 102 8.61 0.63 1.02
CA ILE A 102 8.29 -0.71 0.53
C ILE A 102 8.64 -0.85 -0.96
N TYR A 103 9.42 -1.88 -1.30
CA TYR A 103 9.67 -2.34 -2.66
C TYR A 103 8.93 -3.65 -2.90
N ARG A 104 8.01 -3.69 -3.87
CA ARG A 104 7.26 -4.88 -4.21
C ARG A 104 7.87 -5.54 -5.44
N TYR A 105 8.64 -6.63 -5.21
CA TYR A 105 9.38 -7.36 -6.25
C TYR A 105 8.51 -8.45 -6.89
N ASN A 106 8.40 -8.46 -8.23
CA ASN A 106 7.64 -9.46 -8.95
C ASN A 106 8.46 -10.73 -9.20
N ILE A 107 8.08 -11.84 -8.59
CA ILE A 107 8.58 -13.17 -8.95
C ILE A 107 7.83 -13.62 -10.22
N GLY A 108 8.53 -13.69 -11.34
CA GLY A 108 7.91 -13.95 -12.64
C GLY A 108 7.44 -15.38 -12.83
N GLY A 109 6.33 -15.53 -13.55
CA GLY A 109 5.77 -16.83 -13.97
C GLY A 109 6.48 -17.47 -15.16
N GLY A 110 7.50 -16.80 -15.73
CA GLY A 110 8.37 -17.37 -16.79
C GLY A 110 7.82 -17.22 -18.22
N GLU A 111 6.93 -16.30 -18.48
CA GLU A 111 6.36 -16.11 -19.83
C GLU A 111 7.40 -15.65 -20.86
N LYS A 112 8.55 -15.12 -20.44
CA LYS A 112 9.66 -14.78 -21.34
C LYS A 112 10.34 -16.03 -21.92
N GLU A 113 10.41 -17.10 -21.14
CA GLU A 113 10.95 -18.40 -21.54
C GLU A 113 9.92 -19.32 -22.16
N ASN A 114 8.62 -19.02 -22.02
CA ASN A 114 7.54 -19.87 -22.53
C ASN A 114 7.43 -19.75 -24.07
N PRO A 115 7.77 -20.78 -24.85
CA PRO A 115 7.70 -20.75 -26.32
C PRO A 115 6.27 -20.62 -26.84
N ALA A 116 5.27 -20.95 -26.02
CA ALA A 116 3.87 -20.89 -26.33
C ALA A 116 3.14 -19.71 -25.70
N THR A 117 3.87 -18.71 -25.19
CA THR A 117 3.30 -17.56 -24.52
C THR A 117 2.21 -16.87 -25.34
N ARG A 118 1.09 -16.54 -24.68
CA ARG A 118 -0.02 -15.79 -25.29
C ARG A 118 0.07 -14.27 -25.03
N ILE A 119 0.97 -13.84 -24.15
CA ILE A 119 1.14 -12.40 -23.83
C ILE A 119 1.78 -11.70 -25.04
N GLY A 120 1.04 -10.76 -25.65
CA GLY A 120 1.50 -10.04 -26.84
C GLY A 120 2.60 -9.02 -26.55
N ASP A 121 2.48 -8.28 -25.44
CA ASP A 121 3.46 -7.27 -25.02
C ASP A 121 4.68 -7.95 -24.41
N VAL A 122 5.82 -7.83 -25.10
CA VAL A 122 7.09 -8.45 -24.68
C VAL A 122 7.61 -7.88 -23.34
N ASN A 123 7.27 -6.63 -23.01
CA ASN A 123 7.68 -5.99 -21.76
C ASN A 123 6.91 -6.52 -20.55
N ARG A 124 5.77 -7.19 -20.77
CA ARG A 124 4.96 -7.83 -19.72
C ARG A 124 5.27 -9.32 -19.55
N ARG A 125 6.18 -9.88 -20.36
CA ARG A 125 6.67 -11.25 -20.21
C ARG A 125 7.81 -11.27 -19.21
N THR A 126 7.59 -11.86 -18.03
CA THR A 126 8.60 -11.90 -16.98
C THR A 126 9.58 -13.04 -17.14
N GLU A 127 10.81 -12.83 -16.70
CA GLU A 127 11.78 -13.93 -16.51
C GLU A 127 11.41 -14.73 -15.25
N SER A 128 11.78 -16.02 -15.24
CA SER A 128 11.70 -16.84 -14.04
C SER A 128 13.09 -17.27 -13.59
N PHE A 129 13.25 -17.47 -12.28
CA PHE A 129 14.41 -18.17 -11.69
C PHE A 129 14.35 -19.69 -11.90
N TYR A 130 13.27 -20.24 -12.45
CA TYR A 130 13.03 -21.68 -12.61
C TYR A 130 12.98 -22.02 -14.09
N VAL A 131 14.07 -22.56 -14.63
CA VAL A 131 14.30 -22.72 -16.06
C VAL A 131 14.49 -24.18 -16.45
N LEU A 132 14.07 -24.53 -17.66
CA LEU A 132 14.25 -25.88 -18.19
C LEU A 132 15.72 -26.09 -18.55
N ASN A 133 16.36 -27.05 -17.88
CA ASN A 133 17.65 -27.58 -18.33
C ASN A 133 17.44 -28.55 -19.51
N GLU A 134 17.73 -28.10 -20.73
CA GLU A 134 17.52 -28.88 -21.96
C GLU A 134 18.29 -30.21 -21.97
N LYS A 135 19.38 -30.34 -21.25
CA LYS A 135 20.21 -31.56 -21.20
C LYS A 135 19.57 -32.62 -20.30
N THR A 136 18.95 -32.21 -19.20
CA THR A 136 18.36 -33.11 -18.21
C THR A 136 16.85 -33.29 -18.43
N GLY A 137 16.21 -32.38 -19.16
CA GLY A 137 14.76 -32.28 -19.31
C GLY A 137 14.04 -31.91 -18.02
N LYS A 138 14.75 -31.35 -17.03
CA LYS A 138 14.21 -30.95 -15.72
C LYS A 138 14.30 -29.43 -15.54
N TYR A 139 13.38 -28.89 -14.79
CA TYR A 139 13.46 -27.51 -14.32
C TYR A 139 14.44 -27.41 -13.15
N GLU A 140 15.25 -26.36 -13.16
CA GLU A 140 16.29 -26.09 -12.16
C GLU A 140 16.31 -24.60 -11.85
N TYR A 141 16.74 -24.21 -10.63
CA TYR A 141 16.87 -22.82 -10.27
C TYR A 141 18.13 -22.20 -10.87
N ASP A 142 17.98 -21.04 -11.51
CA ASP A 142 19.07 -20.19 -12.02
C ASP A 142 18.90 -18.76 -11.48
N PHE A 143 19.54 -18.46 -10.37
CA PHE A 143 19.50 -17.16 -9.73
C PHE A 143 20.39 -16.10 -10.43
N THR A 144 20.93 -16.37 -11.60
CA THR A 144 21.53 -15.33 -12.45
C THR A 144 20.51 -14.59 -13.30
N ARG A 145 19.30 -15.10 -13.38
CA ARG A 145 18.16 -14.57 -14.14
C ARG A 145 17.64 -13.27 -13.55
N ASP A 146 16.75 -12.60 -14.29
CA ASP A 146 16.08 -11.35 -13.93
C ASP A 146 17.04 -10.25 -13.46
N ALA A 147 18.18 -10.13 -14.15
CA ALA A 147 19.31 -9.31 -13.74
C ALA A 147 18.96 -7.82 -13.62
N ASN A 148 18.11 -7.27 -14.52
CA ASN A 148 17.74 -5.86 -14.48
C ASN A 148 16.82 -5.56 -13.28
N ALA A 149 15.81 -6.42 -13.02
CA ALA A 149 14.91 -6.21 -11.88
C ALA A 149 15.65 -6.38 -10.55
N ARG A 150 16.59 -7.34 -10.44
CA ARG A 150 17.45 -7.46 -9.25
C ARG A 150 18.35 -6.26 -9.05
N ARG A 151 18.96 -5.73 -10.12
CA ARG A 151 19.75 -4.48 -10.06
C ARG A 151 18.90 -3.30 -9.58
N MET A 152 17.65 -3.19 -10.03
CA MET A 152 16.72 -2.17 -9.51
C MET A 152 16.46 -2.33 -8.02
N LEU A 153 16.30 -3.56 -7.55
CA LEU A 153 16.14 -3.85 -6.12
C LEU A 153 17.41 -3.47 -5.33
N ASP A 154 18.61 -3.81 -5.85
CA ASP A 154 19.89 -3.42 -5.23
C ASP A 154 19.94 -1.90 -5.02
N MET A 155 19.62 -1.14 -6.06
CA MET A 155 19.60 0.33 -6.01
C MET A 155 18.50 0.86 -5.09
N ALA A 156 17.32 0.27 -5.10
CA ALA A 156 16.25 0.67 -4.20
C ALA A 156 16.65 0.50 -2.73
N VAL A 157 17.28 -0.61 -2.38
CA VAL A 157 17.81 -0.85 -1.02
C VAL A 157 18.97 0.11 -0.69
N GLU A 158 19.86 0.38 -1.65
CA GLU A 158 20.95 1.37 -1.49
C GLU A 158 20.41 2.77 -1.17
N TYR A 159 19.29 3.17 -1.79
CA TYR A 159 18.64 4.48 -1.59
C TYR A 159 17.64 4.52 -0.43
N GLY A 160 17.33 3.42 0.23
CA GLY A 160 16.56 3.48 1.47
C GLY A 160 15.30 2.63 1.56
N ALA A 161 15.02 1.77 0.57
CA ALA A 161 13.94 0.78 0.72
C ALA A 161 14.22 -0.13 1.93
N LYS A 162 13.27 -0.16 2.86
CA LYS A 162 13.41 -0.83 4.17
C LYS A 162 12.75 -2.20 4.17
N GLU A 163 11.78 -2.39 3.29
CA GLU A 163 10.96 -3.58 3.20
C GLU A 163 10.87 -4.06 1.75
N VAL A 164 11.05 -5.36 1.57
CA VAL A 164 10.85 -6.04 0.28
C VAL A 164 9.71 -7.03 0.42
N ILE A 165 8.67 -6.84 -0.39
CA ILE A 165 7.57 -7.80 -0.54
C ILE A 165 7.80 -8.55 -1.85
N LEU A 166 7.93 -9.87 -1.79
CA LEU A 166 8.04 -10.72 -2.97
C LEU A 166 6.65 -11.19 -3.37
N PHE A 167 6.15 -10.79 -4.54
CA PHE A 167 4.81 -11.17 -4.98
C PHE A 167 4.81 -11.92 -6.31
N CYS A 168 3.78 -12.71 -6.56
CA CYS A 168 3.55 -13.44 -7.80
C CYS A 168 2.24 -13.00 -8.43
N ASN A 169 2.25 -12.65 -9.72
CA ASN A 169 1.02 -12.50 -10.49
C ASN A 169 0.40 -13.87 -10.84
N SER A 170 1.23 -14.90 -10.99
CA SER A 170 0.81 -16.26 -11.35
C SER A 170 1.83 -17.27 -10.87
N PRO A 171 1.45 -18.55 -10.71
CA PRO A 171 2.40 -19.66 -10.69
C PRO A 171 3.23 -19.72 -11.97
N HIS A 172 4.41 -20.36 -11.89
CA HIS A 172 5.23 -20.61 -13.06
C HIS A 172 4.47 -21.41 -14.12
N PHE A 173 4.59 -21.03 -15.41
CA PHE A 173 3.81 -21.61 -16.52
C PHE A 173 3.87 -23.14 -16.59
N SER A 174 5.01 -23.74 -16.20
CA SER A 174 5.17 -25.22 -16.21
C SER A 174 4.35 -25.94 -15.14
N MET A 175 3.80 -25.21 -14.17
CA MET A 175 2.98 -25.76 -13.08
C MET A 175 1.48 -25.59 -13.36
N THR A 176 1.12 -24.83 -14.40
CA THR A 176 -0.26 -24.50 -14.73
C THR A 176 -0.89 -25.50 -15.68
N GLU A 177 -2.21 -25.66 -15.61
CA GLU A 177 -2.97 -26.55 -16.47
C GLU A 177 -2.95 -26.11 -17.94
N SER A 178 -3.01 -24.79 -18.17
CA SER A 178 -2.97 -24.23 -19.53
C SER A 178 -1.56 -24.21 -20.14
N GLY A 179 -0.51 -24.48 -19.37
CA GLY A 179 0.87 -24.25 -19.79
C GLY A 179 1.22 -22.76 -19.98
N GLN A 180 0.44 -21.86 -19.35
CA GLN A 180 0.58 -20.41 -19.44
C GLN A 180 0.50 -19.79 -18.04
N ALA A 181 1.33 -18.79 -17.76
CA ALA A 181 1.16 -17.98 -16.58
C ALA A 181 0.09 -16.86 -16.77
N SER A 182 -0.44 -16.71 -17.98
CA SER A 182 -1.46 -15.70 -18.31
C SER A 182 -2.91 -16.14 -18.03
N GLY A 183 -3.10 -17.18 -17.23
CA GLY A 183 -4.41 -17.67 -16.81
C GLY A 183 -4.87 -18.95 -17.53
N GLY A 184 -6.06 -19.42 -17.16
CA GLY A 184 -6.64 -20.66 -17.63
C GLY A 184 -7.09 -20.64 -19.09
N LEU A 185 -7.57 -21.80 -19.58
CA LEU A 185 -8.11 -21.94 -20.94
C LEU A 185 -9.44 -21.19 -21.12
N THR A 186 -10.19 -20.99 -20.04
CA THR A 186 -11.43 -20.21 -20.01
C THR A 186 -11.38 -19.17 -18.89
N GLU A 187 -12.20 -18.12 -19.00
CA GLU A 187 -12.37 -17.13 -17.93
C GLU A 187 -12.82 -17.83 -16.64
N TYR A 188 -12.32 -17.38 -15.48
CA TYR A 188 -12.63 -17.91 -14.15
C TYR A 188 -12.26 -19.39 -13.94
N ALA A 189 -11.47 -20.00 -14.83
CA ALA A 189 -10.95 -21.33 -14.58
C ALA A 189 -9.69 -21.24 -13.71
N SER A 190 -9.64 -22.03 -12.62
CA SER A 190 -8.41 -22.22 -11.88
C SER A 190 -7.33 -22.78 -12.79
N ASN A 191 -6.16 -22.16 -12.77
CA ASN A 191 -5.05 -22.55 -13.65
C ASN A 191 -3.94 -23.31 -12.91
N LEU A 192 -3.99 -23.39 -11.58
CA LEU A 192 -3.08 -24.19 -10.79
C LEU A 192 -3.79 -25.47 -10.32
N PRO A 193 -3.47 -26.66 -10.88
CA PRO A 193 -4.06 -27.90 -10.42
C PRO A 193 -3.58 -28.27 -9.02
N LYS A 194 -4.43 -28.91 -8.22
CA LYS A 194 -4.16 -29.20 -6.80
C LYS A 194 -2.88 -30.01 -6.56
N GLU A 195 -2.56 -30.90 -7.46
CA GLU A 195 -1.32 -31.69 -7.42
C GLU A 195 -0.05 -30.82 -7.50
N ASN A 196 -0.14 -29.60 -8.03
CA ASN A 196 0.97 -28.67 -8.17
C ASN A 196 1.03 -27.62 -7.04
N TYR A 197 0.08 -27.61 -6.09
CA TYR A 197 0.09 -26.65 -4.98
C TYR A 197 1.40 -26.69 -4.18
N ALA A 198 1.85 -27.89 -3.82
CA ALA A 198 3.11 -28.06 -3.08
C ALA A 198 4.35 -27.62 -3.89
N ALA A 199 4.35 -27.83 -5.21
CA ALA A 199 5.42 -27.38 -6.09
C ALA A 199 5.46 -25.85 -6.20
N PHE A 200 4.29 -25.20 -6.26
CA PHE A 200 4.20 -23.75 -6.27
C PHE A 200 4.66 -23.14 -4.94
N VAL A 201 4.26 -23.73 -3.80
CA VAL A 201 4.76 -23.32 -2.48
C VAL A 201 6.28 -23.43 -2.41
N ASP A 202 6.85 -24.57 -2.82
CA ASP A 202 8.30 -24.78 -2.82
C ASP A 202 9.02 -23.76 -3.74
N TYR A 203 8.45 -23.48 -4.91
CA TYR A 203 8.97 -22.49 -5.88
C TYR A 203 9.13 -21.12 -5.25
N VAL A 204 8.05 -20.56 -4.69
CA VAL A 204 8.07 -19.20 -4.13
C VAL A 204 8.98 -19.15 -2.89
N LEU A 205 8.87 -20.12 -2.00
CA LEU A 205 9.67 -20.12 -0.77
C LEU A 205 11.16 -20.31 -1.02
N THR A 206 11.53 -21.12 -2.02
CA THR A 206 12.95 -21.30 -2.40
C THR A 206 13.54 -19.99 -2.93
N ILE A 207 12.77 -19.24 -3.72
CA ILE A 207 13.20 -17.93 -4.20
C ILE A 207 13.28 -16.92 -3.03
N ALA A 208 12.26 -16.90 -2.15
CA ALA A 208 12.25 -15.99 -1.01
C ALA A 208 13.42 -16.27 -0.04
N ASP A 209 13.68 -17.54 0.26
CA ASP A 209 14.81 -17.95 1.09
C ASP A 209 16.14 -17.50 0.47
N TRP A 210 16.30 -17.62 -0.86
CA TRP A 210 17.48 -17.11 -1.55
C TRP A 210 17.64 -15.59 -1.40
N PHE A 211 16.57 -14.79 -1.59
CA PHE A 211 16.65 -13.34 -1.39
C PHE A 211 17.08 -12.98 0.04
N VAL A 212 16.54 -13.69 1.05
CA VAL A 212 16.96 -13.52 2.45
C VAL A 212 18.44 -13.87 2.64
N GLU A 213 18.91 -14.99 2.06
CA GLU A 213 20.32 -15.41 2.11
C GLU A 213 21.26 -14.40 1.44
N GLN A 214 20.80 -13.68 0.41
CA GLN A 214 21.55 -12.58 -0.21
C GLN A 214 21.57 -11.31 0.66
N GLY A 215 20.80 -11.25 1.74
CA GLY A 215 20.76 -10.11 2.67
C GLY A 215 19.74 -9.04 2.34
N TYR A 216 18.80 -9.30 1.42
CA TYR A 216 17.70 -8.36 1.17
C TYR A 216 16.74 -8.30 2.36
N PRO A 217 16.16 -7.14 2.66
CA PRO A 217 15.21 -6.95 3.76
C PRO A 217 13.81 -7.48 3.39
N VAL A 218 13.70 -8.79 3.09
CA VAL A 218 12.42 -9.42 2.76
C VAL A 218 11.56 -9.49 4.01
N THR A 219 10.44 -8.78 4.00
CA THR A 219 9.49 -8.70 5.12
C THR A 219 8.23 -9.52 4.88
N ALA A 220 7.86 -9.75 3.62
CA ALA A 220 6.69 -10.55 3.28
C ALA A 220 6.81 -11.23 1.91
N ILE A 221 6.02 -12.30 1.74
CA ILE A 221 5.69 -12.87 0.44
C ILE A 221 4.20 -12.70 0.20
N SER A 222 3.81 -12.46 -1.06
CA SER A 222 2.42 -12.38 -1.53
C SER A 222 2.25 -13.26 -2.78
N PRO A 223 1.95 -14.56 -2.59
CA PRO A 223 2.03 -15.55 -3.67
C PRO A 223 0.81 -15.58 -4.59
N ILE A 224 -0.30 -14.96 -4.22
CA ILE A 224 -1.55 -14.89 -4.99
C ILE A 224 -1.87 -13.44 -5.27
N ASN A 225 -2.25 -13.12 -6.52
CA ASN A 225 -2.68 -11.79 -6.94
C ASN A 225 -4.04 -11.84 -7.64
N GLU A 226 -4.97 -10.99 -7.22
CA GLU A 226 -6.31 -10.81 -7.79
C GLU A 226 -7.06 -12.13 -8.07
N PRO A 227 -7.20 -13.03 -7.08
CA PRO A 227 -7.73 -14.37 -7.30
C PRO A 227 -9.16 -14.37 -7.86
N GLN A 228 -9.96 -13.35 -7.53
CA GLN A 228 -11.35 -13.23 -7.99
C GLN A 228 -11.49 -12.77 -9.44
N TRP A 229 -10.40 -12.27 -10.07
CA TRP A 229 -10.46 -11.76 -11.42
C TRP A 229 -10.58 -12.90 -12.45
N LYS A 230 -11.13 -12.57 -13.63
CA LYS A 230 -11.40 -13.51 -14.72
C LYS A 230 -10.17 -13.93 -15.54
N TRP A 231 -9.05 -14.18 -14.88
CA TRP A 231 -7.83 -14.58 -15.57
C TRP A 231 -8.02 -15.76 -16.52
N GLY A 232 -7.64 -15.57 -17.78
CA GLY A 232 -7.72 -16.64 -18.81
C GLY A 232 -8.68 -16.33 -19.95
N GLY A 233 -9.02 -17.34 -20.72
CA GLY A 233 -9.79 -17.20 -21.96
C GLY A 233 -9.06 -16.32 -22.97
N ASP A 234 -9.74 -15.31 -23.51
CA ASP A 234 -9.17 -14.35 -24.46
C ASP A 234 -8.41 -13.19 -23.77
N TRP A 235 -8.52 -13.08 -22.44
CA TRP A 235 -7.80 -12.07 -21.67
C TRP A 235 -6.42 -12.56 -21.28
N VAL A 236 -5.40 -12.16 -22.02
CA VAL A 236 -4.03 -12.65 -21.92
C VAL A 236 -2.98 -11.53 -21.94
N GLY A 237 -3.36 -10.38 -21.44
CA GLY A 237 -2.50 -9.17 -21.48
C GLY A 237 -1.31 -9.18 -20.52
N GLN A 238 -1.33 -10.07 -19.51
CA GLN A 238 -0.30 -10.20 -18.47
C GLN A 238 -0.39 -11.57 -17.79
N GLU A 239 0.53 -11.85 -16.87
CA GLU A 239 0.44 -12.98 -15.94
C GLU A 239 -0.72 -12.79 -14.97
N GLY A 240 -1.41 -13.87 -14.62
CA GLY A 240 -2.51 -13.90 -13.66
C GLY A 240 -3.06 -15.32 -13.49
N CYS A 241 -3.66 -15.62 -12.36
CA CYS A 241 -4.25 -16.91 -12.06
C CYS A 241 -5.52 -16.75 -11.23
N HIS A 242 -6.64 -17.24 -11.74
CA HIS A 242 -7.89 -17.27 -10.99
C HIS A 242 -7.86 -18.37 -9.93
N TYR A 243 -8.39 -18.07 -8.76
CA TYR A 243 -8.69 -19.01 -7.69
C TYR A 243 -10.05 -18.67 -7.10
N SER A 244 -10.88 -19.65 -6.84
CA SER A 244 -12.04 -19.47 -5.96
C SER A 244 -11.57 -19.09 -4.53
N ALA A 245 -12.45 -18.57 -3.70
CA ALA A 245 -12.10 -18.23 -2.33
C ALA A 245 -11.62 -19.47 -1.52
N ASP A 246 -12.20 -20.66 -1.80
CA ASP A 246 -11.76 -21.91 -1.15
C ASP A 246 -10.36 -22.35 -1.64
N GLU A 247 -10.05 -22.21 -2.92
CA GLU A 247 -8.73 -22.53 -3.47
C GLU A 247 -7.68 -21.54 -2.96
N THR A 248 -8.03 -20.24 -2.88
CA THR A 248 -7.18 -19.19 -2.28
C THR A 248 -6.76 -19.58 -0.87
N VAL A 249 -7.73 -19.93 -0.02
CA VAL A 249 -7.44 -20.37 1.36
C VAL A 249 -6.58 -21.63 1.37
N ALA A 250 -6.94 -22.65 0.57
CA ALA A 250 -6.20 -23.91 0.54
C ALA A 250 -4.72 -23.74 0.15
N VAL A 251 -4.42 -22.87 -0.82
CA VAL A 251 -3.04 -22.57 -1.23
C VAL A 251 -2.31 -21.78 -0.15
N LEU A 252 -2.92 -20.74 0.42
CA LEU A 252 -2.29 -19.92 1.44
C LEU A 252 -2.04 -20.67 2.75
N GLU A 253 -2.92 -21.61 3.13
CA GLU A 253 -2.68 -22.50 4.28
C GLU A 253 -1.42 -23.36 4.08
N LEU A 254 -1.18 -23.86 2.87
CA LEU A 254 0.04 -24.61 2.57
C LEU A 254 1.28 -23.74 2.65
N PHE A 255 1.21 -22.47 2.20
CA PHE A 255 2.29 -21.51 2.43
C PHE A 255 2.56 -21.30 3.91
N ALA A 256 1.53 -21.00 4.71
CA ALA A 256 1.65 -20.77 6.15
C ALA A 256 2.29 -21.95 6.87
N LEU A 257 1.85 -23.20 6.57
CA LEU A 257 2.38 -24.41 7.18
C LEU A 257 3.83 -24.68 6.78
N GLU A 258 4.19 -24.49 5.50
CA GLU A 258 5.56 -24.71 5.05
C GLU A 258 6.51 -23.61 5.56
N MET A 259 6.07 -22.36 5.62
CA MET A 259 6.82 -21.25 6.24
C MET A 259 7.07 -21.51 7.72
N GLN A 260 6.07 -22.00 8.45
CA GLN A 260 6.24 -22.40 9.86
C GLN A 260 7.28 -23.52 10.01
N LYS A 261 7.23 -24.52 9.15
CA LYS A 261 8.18 -25.64 9.13
C LYS A 261 9.61 -25.19 8.80
N ARG A 262 9.79 -24.25 7.87
CA ARG A 262 11.09 -23.66 7.51
C ARG A 262 11.58 -22.63 8.52
N ASN A 263 10.76 -22.17 9.46
CA ASN A 263 10.99 -21.01 10.30
C ASN A 263 11.33 -19.76 9.47
N SER A 264 10.57 -19.51 8.42
CA SER A 264 10.75 -18.38 7.51
C SER A 264 10.74 -17.06 8.29
N PRO A 265 11.67 -16.12 8.03
CA PRO A 265 11.78 -14.88 8.79
C PRO A 265 10.83 -13.79 8.29
N TYR A 266 10.09 -14.04 7.22
CA TYR A 266 9.16 -13.13 6.57
C TYR A 266 7.70 -13.55 6.80
N LYS A 267 6.77 -12.62 6.60
CA LYS A 267 5.32 -12.83 6.75
C LYS A 267 4.69 -13.38 5.46
N LEU A 268 3.51 -13.96 5.59
CA LEU A 268 2.61 -14.24 4.48
C LEU A 268 1.62 -13.08 4.35
N SER A 269 1.58 -12.46 3.19
CA SER A 269 0.61 -11.42 2.81
C SER A 269 -0.35 -11.96 1.75
N GLY A 270 -1.47 -11.32 1.58
CA GLY A 270 -2.44 -11.67 0.56
C GLY A 270 -3.87 -11.73 1.09
N PRO A 271 -4.81 -12.13 0.24
CA PRO A 271 -4.64 -12.68 -1.11
C PRO A 271 -4.56 -11.65 -2.25
N GLU A 272 -4.30 -10.37 -1.98
CA GLU A 272 -4.26 -9.31 -2.99
C GLU A 272 -5.57 -9.21 -3.78
N SER A 273 -6.68 -9.06 -3.06
CA SER A 273 -7.99 -8.95 -3.71
C SER A 273 -8.03 -7.73 -4.64
N GLY A 274 -8.24 -7.91 -5.95
CA GLY A 274 -8.18 -6.83 -6.94
C GLY A 274 -9.26 -5.74 -6.77
N GLN A 275 -10.36 -6.08 -6.08
CA GLN A 275 -11.41 -5.14 -5.71
C GLN A 275 -11.92 -5.44 -4.31
N LEU A 276 -11.74 -4.48 -3.41
CA LEU A 276 -12.29 -4.54 -2.05
C LEU A 276 -13.74 -3.99 -2.06
N SER A 277 -14.71 -4.89 -2.21
CA SER A 277 -16.14 -4.53 -2.23
C SER A 277 -17.01 -5.66 -1.69
N PRO A 278 -18.27 -5.36 -1.29
CA PRO A 278 -19.19 -6.37 -0.77
C PRO A 278 -19.38 -7.60 -1.68
N GLU A 279 -19.22 -7.43 -2.98
CA GLU A 279 -19.31 -8.51 -3.96
C GLU A 279 -18.25 -9.62 -3.75
N TYR A 280 -17.09 -9.24 -3.20
CA TYR A 280 -15.94 -10.13 -3.00
C TYR A 280 -15.60 -10.39 -1.53
N TYR A 281 -16.47 -10.03 -0.59
CA TYR A 281 -16.25 -10.27 0.85
C TYR A 281 -16.07 -11.74 1.20
N GLU A 282 -16.54 -12.66 0.34
CA GLU A 282 -16.30 -14.09 0.51
C GLU A 282 -14.82 -14.43 0.68
N TYR A 283 -13.92 -13.72 -0.03
CA TYR A 283 -12.48 -13.93 0.08
C TYR A 283 -11.94 -13.51 1.44
N ILE A 284 -12.41 -12.37 1.97
CA ILE A 284 -12.05 -11.88 3.31
C ILE A 284 -12.58 -12.85 4.38
N ASP A 285 -13.86 -13.22 4.27
CA ASP A 285 -14.55 -14.02 5.28
C ASP A 285 -13.95 -15.43 5.37
N LYS A 286 -13.67 -16.08 4.24
CA LYS A 286 -13.02 -17.39 4.20
C LYS A 286 -11.56 -17.34 4.67
N PHE A 287 -10.84 -16.28 4.31
CA PHE A 287 -9.45 -16.10 4.77
C PHE A 287 -9.37 -16.09 6.30
N PHE A 288 -10.18 -15.27 6.97
CA PHE A 288 -10.18 -15.18 8.43
C PHE A 288 -10.99 -16.28 9.12
N ALA A 289 -11.82 -17.04 8.40
CA ALA A 289 -12.46 -18.25 8.93
C ALA A 289 -11.50 -19.45 9.01
N SER A 290 -10.39 -19.44 8.28
CA SER A 290 -9.32 -20.44 8.43
C SER A 290 -8.57 -20.22 9.73
N ASP A 291 -8.58 -21.21 10.64
CA ASP A 291 -7.84 -21.16 11.89
C ASP A 291 -6.33 -20.93 11.65
N ILE A 292 -5.77 -21.54 10.60
CA ILE A 292 -4.36 -21.42 10.23
C ILE A 292 -4.04 -20.00 9.80
N LEU A 293 -4.79 -19.45 8.83
CA LEU A 293 -4.51 -18.11 8.31
C LEU A 293 -4.83 -17.03 9.35
N ASN A 294 -5.91 -17.20 10.11
CA ASN A 294 -6.28 -16.27 11.17
C ASN A 294 -5.22 -16.20 12.29
N GLU A 295 -4.56 -17.31 12.61
CA GLU A 295 -3.47 -17.32 13.58
C GLU A 295 -2.16 -16.80 12.96
N PHE A 296 -1.86 -17.15 11.71
CA PHE A 296 -0.60 -16.86 11.05
C PHE A 296 -0.50 -15.44 10.48
N CYS A 297 -1.63 -14.89 9.98
CA CYS A 297 -1.67 -13.59 9.31
C CYS A 297 -2.39 -12.55 10.17
N ASP A 298 -1.76 -11.41 10.40
CA ASP A 298 -2.37 -10.24 11.04
C ASP A 298 -2.93 -9.22 10.04
N THR A 299 -2.64 -9.39 8.76
CA THR A 299 -2.92 -8.44 7.68
C THR A 299 -3.65 -9.13 6.52
N TYR A 300 -4.58 -8.41 5.91
CA TYR A 300 -5.22 -8.74 4.64
C TYR A 300 -4.81 -7.71 3.59
N SER A 301 -4.35 -8.14 2.44
CA SER A 301 -3.92 -7.26 1.35
C SER A 301 -4.96 -7.24 0.24
N GLY A 302 -5.22 -6.05 -0.29
CA GLY A 302 -6.15 -5.87 -1.39
C GLY A 302 -5.94 -4.56 -2.13
N HIS A 303 -6.62 -4.43 -3.26
CA HIS A 303 -6.51 -3.32 -4.20
C HIS A 303 -7.76 -2.44 -4.17
N SER A 304 -7.60 -1.16 -4.49
CA SER A 304 -8.70 -0.19 -4.57
C SER A 304 -9.28 -0.02 -5.98
N TYR A 305 -9.04 -0.98 -6.89
CA TYR A 305 -9.54 -0.87 -8.26
C TYR A 305 -11.08 -0.88 -8.32
N TRP A 306 -11.62 -0.10 -9.24
CA TRP A 306 -13.07 0.02 -9.57
C TRP A 306 -13.97 0.50 -8.43
N ILE A 307 -13.37 0.86 -7.29
CA ILE A 307 -14.07 1.54 -6.18
C ILE A 307 -13.61 3.00 -6.01
N ASP A 308 -12.94 3.54 -7.04
CA ASP A 308 -12.50 4.93 -7.09
C ASP A 308 -13.66 5.89 -6.78
N ASN A 309 -13.45 6.79 -5.81
CA ASN A 309 -14.46 7.74 -5.35
C ASN A 309 -15.79 7.13 -4.88
N ASN A 310 -15.87 5.83 -4.69
CA ASN A 310 -17.02 5.18 -4.08
C ASN A 310 -16.87 5.18 -2.54
N LEU A 311 -17.13 6.36 -1.95
CA LEU A 311 -16.95 6.58 -0.52
C LEU A 311 -17.78 5.61 0.34
N TRP A 312 -18.95 5.20 -0.16
CA TRP A 312 -19.80 4.24 0.55
C TRP A 312 -19.13 2.86 0.65
N VAL A 313 -18.64 2.33 -0.47
CA VAL A 313 -17.93 1.02 -0.47
C VAL A 313 -16.69 1.07 0.40
N LYS A 314 -15.86 2.12 0.28
CA LYS A 314 -14.65 2.26 1.10
C LYS A 314 -14.97 2.34 2.60
N THR A 315 -16.04 3.08 2.96
CA THR A 315 -16.51 3.14 4.36
C THR A 315 -17.02 1.78 4.83
N ASP A 316 -17.74 1.05 3.99
CA ASP A 316 -18.26 -0.28 4.32
C ASP A 316 -17.13 -1.30 4.56
N VAL A 317 -16.08 -1.27 3.72
CA VAL A 317 -14.85 -2.07 3.93
C VAL A 317 -14.21 -1.74 5.28
N GLY A 318 -14.00 -0.46 5.58
CA GLY A 318 -13.44 -0.03 6.86
C GLY A 318 -14.27 -0.47 8.07
N ASN A 319 -15.59 -0.34 7.98
CA ASN A 319 -16.51 -0.80 9.02
C ASN A 319 -16.46 -2.32 9.18
N LYS A 320 -16.41 -3.08 8.07
CA LYS A 320 -16.28 -4.55 8.13
C LYS A 320 -15.05 -4.98 8.93
N PHE A 321 -13.89 -4.36 8.68
CA PHE A 321 -12.68 -4.66 9.44
C PHE A 321 -12.83 -4.24 10.91
N ALA A 322 -13.32 -3.03 11.19
CA ALA A 322 -13.50 -2.53 12.55
C ALA A 322 -14.48 -3.37 13.39
N GLU A 323 -15.53 -3.89 12.78
CA GLU A 323 -16.60 -4.62 13.48
C GLU A 323 -16.34 -6.12 13.57
N GLN A 324 -15.83 -6.74 12.49
CA GLN A 324 -15.69 -8.19 12.39
C GLN A 324 -14.25 -8.68 12.63
N TYR A 325 -13.26 -7.85 12.31
CA TYR A 325 -11.84 -8.21 12.40
C TYR A 325 -10.99 -7.12 13.09
N PRO A 326 -11.37 -6.64 14.31
CA PRO A 326 -10.78 -5.45 14.94
C PRO A 326 -9.28 -5.59 15.27
N GLU A 327 -8.77 -6.81 15.34
CA GLU A 327 -7.35 -7.07 15.60
C GLU A 327 -6.55 -7.26 14.29
N LYS A 328 -7.22 -7.19 13.14
CA LYS A 328 -6.62 -7.38 11.82
C LYS A 328 -6.40 -6.05 11.12
N LYS A 329 -5.43 -6.02 10.23
CA LYS A 329 -5.05 -4.87 9.44
C LYS A 329 -5.46 -5.03 7.99
N LEU A 330 -5.68 -3.93 7.30
CA LEU A 330 -5.90 -3.88 5.87
C LEU A 330 -4.76 -3.13 5.20
N GLU A 331 -4.09 -3.75 4.25
CA GLU A 331 -3.15 -3.09 3.34
C GLU A 331 -3.85 -2.75 2.02
N MET A 332 -3.66 -1.53 1.54
CA MET A 332 -3.94 -1.18 0.16
C MET A 332 -2.66 -1.36 -0.65
N SER A 333 -2.47 -2.58 -1.17
CA SER A 333 -1.21 -3.06 -1.72
C SER A 333 -1.01 -2.73 -3.19
N GLU A 334 -2.05 -2.20 -3.87
CA GLU A 334 -1.94 -1.85 -5.27
C GLU A 334 -3.05 -0.92 -5.75
N TRP A 335 -2.65 0.16 -6.43
CA TRP A 335 -3.56 1.02 -7.19
C TRP A 335 -2.83 1.81 -8.27
N CYS A 336 -3.46 1.97 -9.44
CA CYS A 336 -3.20 2.99 -10.45
C CYS A 336 -4.51 3.40 -11.11
N GLU A 337 -4.52 4.46 -11.89
CA GLU A 337 -5.73 4.88 -12.63
C GLU A 337 -6.04 3.90 -13.77
N LEU A 338 -7.14 3.15 -13.65
CA LEU A 338 -7.61 2.21 -14.66
C LEU A 338 -9.08 2.44 -15.04
N PRO A 339 -9.40 2.61 -16.35
CA PRO A 339 -8.45 2.91 -17.43
C PRO A 339 -7.92 4.33 -17.30
N LEU A 340 -6.70 4.56 -17.78
CA LEU A 340 -6.10 5.90 -17.80
C LEU A 340 -6.95 6.84 -18.66
N LYS A 341 -7.49 7.89 -18.05
CA LYS A 341 -8.38 8.87 -18.69
C LYS A 341 -7.87 10.30 -18.58
N ILE A 342 -7.06 10.58 -17.57
CA ILE A 342 -6.56 11.90 -17.26
C ILE A 342 -5.15 12.04 -17.83
N ASP A 343 -4.85 13.19 -18.42
CA ASP A 343 -3.49 13.50 -18.84
C ASP A 343 -2.54 13.45 -17.62
N SER A 344 -1.57 12.57 -17.67
CA SER A 344 -0.63 12.30 -16.56
C SER A 344 0.21 13.53 -16.18
N THR A 345 0.38 14.48 -17.11
CA THR A 345 1.09 15.74 -16.91
C THR A 345 0.22 16.85 -16.32
N ALA A 346 -1.11 16.68 -16.31
CA ALA A 346 -2.05 17.63 -15.75
C ALA A 346 -2.15 17.50 -14.22
N ILE A 347 -2.41 18.61 -13.53
CA ILE A 347 -2.66 18.62 -12.07
C ILE A 347 -3.84 17.71 -11.68
N ASP A 348 -4.81 17.52 -12.58
CA ASP A 348 -5.96 16.62 -12.39
C ASP A 348 -5.57 15.20 -12.06
N SER A 349 -4.54 14.69 -12.72
CA SER A 349 -3.99 13.34 -12.46
C SER A 349 -3.43 13.23 -11.04
N GLY A 350 -2.72 14.27 -10.57
CA GLY A 350 -2.22 14.35 -9.20
C GLY A 350 -3.35 14.45 -8.17
N LEU A 351 -4.33 15.32 -8.41
CA LEU A 351 -5.49 15.48 -7.53
C LEU A 351 -6.31 14.19 -7.42
N TYR A 352 -6.49 13.49 -8.55
CA TYR A 352 -7.21 12.22 -8.57
C TYR A 352 -6.53 11.18 -7.66
N MET A 353 -5.23 10.95 -7.85
CA MET A 353 -4.45 10.04 -7.01
C MET A 353 -4.45 10.45 -5.52
N ALA A 354 -4.26 11.74 -5.22
CA ALA A 354 -4.28 12.25 -3.84
C ALA A 354 -5.61 11.96 -3.14
N ASN A 355 -6.73 12.13 -3.85
CA ASN A 355 -8.06 11.81 -3.31
C ASN A 355 -8.20 10.32 -3.01
N ILE A 356 -7.71 9.42 -3.89
CA ILE A 356 -7.76 7.97 -3.66
C ILE A 356 -6.93 7.60 -2.43
N ILE A 357 -5.70 8.09 -2.31
CA ILE A 357 -4.85 7.86 -1.14
C ILE A 357 -5.57 8.31 0.15
N ALA A 358 -6.08 9.56 0.15
CA ALA A 358 -6.76 10.09 1.33
C ALA A 358 -8.01 9.27 1.71
N GLN A 359 -8.79 8.81 0.72
CA GLN A 359 -9.96 7.96 0.94
C GLN A 359 -9.58 6.60 1.54
N ASP A 360 -8.57 5.93 0.98
CA ASP A 360 -8.12 4.62 1.47
C ASP A 360 -7.58 4.71 2.91
N LEU A 361 -6.80 5.74 3.20
CA LEU A 361 -6.28 5.98 4.55
C LEU A 361 -7.39 6.35 5.55
N ASN A 362 -8.35 7.19 5.15
CA ASN A 362 -9.37 7.71 6.06
C ASN A 362 -10.56 6.79 6.25
N LEU A 363 -11.03 6.12 5.19
CA LEU A 363 -12.28 5.37 5.19
C LEU A 363 -12.05 3.87 5.38
N MET A 364 -11.01 3.32 4.75
CA MET A 364 -10.67 1.90 4.85
C MET A 364 -9.71 1.61 6.02
N ASN A 365 -9.11 2.64 6.63
CA ASN A 365 -8.06 2.51 7.64
C ASN A 365 -6.86 1.71 7.14
N ALA A 366 -6.50 1.86 5.86
CA ALA A 366 -5.35 1.17 5.28
C ALA A 366 -4.07 1.50 6.04
N VAL A 367 -3.31 0.47 6.45
CA VAL A 367 -2.06 0.64 7.20
C VAL A 367 -0.85 0.90 6.31
N SER A 368 -0.93 0.52 5.02
CA SER A 368 0.06 0.85 3.99
C SER A 368 -0.64 1.22 2.69
N TRP A 369 0.06 1.92 1.80
CA TRP A 369 -0.46 2.25 0.49
C TRP A 369 0.63 2.11 -0.57
N GLN A 370 0.33 1.40 -1.69
CA GLN A 370 1.30 1.09 -2.72
C GLN A 370 0.76 1.43 -4.10
N SER A 371 1.53 2.20 -4.88
CA SER A 371 1.27 2.42 -6.30
C SER A 371 1.55 1.14 -7.08
N TRP A 372 0.68 0.77 -8.04
CA TRP A 372 0.90 -0.41 -8.87
C TRP A 372 2.25 -0.37 -9.56
N THR A 373 2.59 0.74 -10.21
CA THR A 373 3.84 0.86 -10.96
C THR A 373 4.45 2.25 -10.78
N ALA A 374 5.79 2.30 -10.79
CA ALA A 374 6.49 3.57 -10.74
C ALA A 374 6.74 4.13 -12.14
N VAL A 375 7.16 3.29 -13.10
CA VAL A 375 7.62 3.73 -14.42
C VAL A 375 6.78 3.09 -15.51
N ASN A 376 5.75 3.81 -15.91
CA ASN A 376 4.84 3.46 -17.02
C ASN A 376 3.88 4.64 -17.24
N GLY A 377 3.10 4.65 -18.32
CA GLY A 377 2.11 5.68 -18.61
C GLY A 377 1.04 5.86 -17.52
N ASP A 378 0.68 4.77 -16.82
CA ASP A 378 -0.22 4.77 -15.65
C ASP A 378 0.53 4.89 -14.31
N GLY A 379 1.86 5.01 -14.33
CA GLY A 379 2.72 5.13 -13.16
C GLY A 379 2.94 6.55 -12.67
N LEU A 380 4.00 6.72 -11.90
CA LEU A 380 4.44 7.99 -11.32
C LEU A 380 5.32 8.80 -12.29
N MET A 381 5.96 8.11 -13.20
CA MET A 381 6.85 8.64 -14.23
C MET A 381 6.90 7.70 -15.43
N GLU A 382 7.45 8.15 -16.54
CA GLU A 382 7.62 7.33 -17.76
C GLU A 382 8.95 7.62 -18.44
N LEU A 383 9.56 6.59 -19.01
CA LEU A 383 10.76 6.72 -19.83
C LEU A 383 10.36 6.89 -21.30
N ILE A 384 10.38 8.12 -21.80
CA ILE A 384 9.98 8.47 -23.19
C ILE A 384 11.25 8.83 -23.98
N ASN A 385 11.56 8.05 -25.02
CA ASN A 385 12.74 8.25 -25.87
C ASN A 385 14.07 8.37 -25.09
N GLY A 386 14.17 7.68 -23.96
CA GLY A 386 15.37 7.70 -23.09
C GLY A 386 15.40 8.85 -22.09
N GLU A 387 14.38 9.71 -22.06
CA GLU A 387 14.22 10.79 -21.07
C GLU A 387 13.15 10.42 -20.04
N LEU A 388 13.44 10.64 -18.76
CA LEU A 388 12.53 10.37 -17.67
C LEU A 388 11.58 11.54 -17.46
N VAL A 389 10.30 11.33 -17.73
CA VAL A 389 9.22 12.32 -17.55
C VAL A 389 8.53 12.05 -16.23
N ILE A 390 8.57 13.03 -15.32
CA ILE A 390 7.92 12.94 -14.02
C ILE A 390 6.48 13.45 -14.13
N TYR A 391 5.51 12.68 -13.67
CA TYR A 391 4.09 13.01 -13.73
C TYR A 391 3.58 13.72 -12.48
N ASN A 392 2.44 14.38 -12.56
CA ASN A 392 1.82 15.04 -11.41
C ASN A 392 1.46 14.04 -10.29
N ARG A 393 1.20 12.77 -10.62
CA ARG A 393 1.01 11.69 -9.65
C ARG A 393 2.21 11.48 -8.73
N TYR A 394 3.43 11.65 -9.23
CA TYR A 394 4.65 11.60 -8.41
C TYR A 394 4.62 12.68 -7.32
N TYR A 395 4.29 13.92 -7.69
CA TYR A 395 4.24 15.02 -6.73
C TYR A 395 3.06 14.91 -5.77
N ALA A 396 1.92 14.40 -6.23
CA ALA A 396 0.80 14.05 -5.38
C ALA A 396 1.18 12.99 -4.34
N TYR A 397 1.86 11.92 -4.78
CA TYR A 397 2.34 10.87 -3.89
C TYR A 397 3.37 11.42 -2.88
N LYS A 398 4.22 12.36 -3.30
CA LYS A 398 5.21 13.02 -2.46
C LYS A 398 4.58 13.72 -1.25
N HIS A 399 3.40 14.34 -1.39
CA HIS A 399 2.67 14.97 -0.30
C HIS A 399 2.29 14.02 0.83
N PHE A 400 2.26 12.74 0.58
CA PHE A 400 2.02 11.70 1.58
C PHE A 400 3.34 11.03 1.98
N ALA A 401 4.03 10.41 1.04
CA ALA A 401 5.15 9.52 1.32
C ALA A 401 6.35 10.20 1.97
N SER A 402 6.66 11.45 1.59
CA SER A 402 7.79 12.17 2.19
C SER A 402 7.51 12.63 3.62
N PHE A 403 6.24 12.70 4.05
CA PHE A 403 5.87 13.31 5.33
C PHE A 403 5.21 12.33 6.31
N ILE A 404 4.38 11.41 5.84
CA ILE A 404 3.74 10.40 6.69
C ILE A 404 4.66 9.17 6.72
N LYS A 405 5.27 8.94 7.87
CA LYS A 405 6.29 7.88 8.02
C LYS A 405 5.76 6.70 8.84
N PRO A 406 6.34 5.49 8.66
CA PRO A 406 6.00 4.33 9.49
C PRO A 406 6.01 4.64 10.98
N GLY A 407 4.99 4.16 11.69
CA GLY A 407 4.79 4.40 13.11
C GLY A 407 3.93 5.63 13.46
N MET A 408 3.62 6.50 12.51
CA MET A 408 2.65 7.58 12.73
C MET A 408 1.23 7.03 12.86
N ALA A 409 0.47 7.58 13.81
CA ALA A 409 -0.95 7.28 13.97
C ALA A 409 -1.80 8.22 13.14
N ARG A 410 -2.80 7.71 12.39
CA ARG A 410 -3.85 8.56 11.83
C ARG A 410 -4.71 9.10 12.95
N ILE A 411 -5.05 10.38 12.87
CA ILE A 411 -5.84 11.10 13.88
C ILE A 411 -7.05 11.78 13.26
N ASP A 412 -8.08 12.03 14.09
CA ASP A 412 -9.31 12.64 13.62
C ASP A 412 -9.12 14.07 13.11
N ILE A 413 -9.81 14.37 12.01
CA ILE A 413 -9.99 15.71 11.48
C ILE A 413 -11.25 16.34 12.09
N MET A 414 -11.11 17.56 12.60
CA MET A 414 -12.21 18.43 13.00
C MET A 414 -12.41 19.47 11.91
N ASP A 415 -13.53 19.42 11.20
CA ASP A 415 -13.87 20.34 10.12
C ASP A 415 -15.17 21.07 10.44
N SER A 416 -15.15 22.41 10.33
CA SER A 416 -16.33 23.23 10.59
C SER A 416 -17.47 23.02 9.59
N LEU A 417 -17.15 22.61 8.35
CA LEU A 417 -18.11 22.37 7.28
C LEU A 417 -18.57 20.89 7.21
N LYS A 418 -17.88 19.98 7.88
CA LYS A 418 -18.19 18.54 7.90
C LYS A 418 -18.48 17.98 6.48
N GLY A 419 -19.69 17.46 6.26
CA GLY A 419 -20.09 16.87 4.98
C GLY A 419 -20.24 17.86 3.80
N GLU A 420 -20.10 19.14 4.05
CA GLU A 420 -20.09 20.22 3.05
C GLU A 420 -18.67 20.75 2.78
N SER A 421 -17.65 20.08 3.31
CA SER A 421 -16.26 20.46 3.11
C SER A 421 -15.88 20.43 1.63
N LYS A 422 -15.20 21.49 1.18
CA LYS A 422 -14.63 21.62 -0.16
C LYS A 422 -13.18 21.12 -0.21
N VAL A 423 -12.63 20.79 0.95
CA VAL A 423 -11.25 20.33 1.11
C VAL A 423 -11.25 18.92 1.67
N VAL A 424 -10.64 18.00 0.95
CA VAL A 424 -10.35 16.66 1.48
C VAL A 424 -9.13 16.74 2.34
N SER A 425 -9.18 16.16 3.54
CA SER A 425 -8.10 16.27 4.52
C SER A 425 -7.80 14.90 5.16
N THR A 426 -6.51 14.68 5.44
CA THR A 426 -6.05 13.55 6.26
C THR A 426 -4.94 14.02 7.21
N ALA A 427 -4.82 13.41 8.38
CA ALA A 427 -3.83 13.81 9.38
C ALA A 427 -3.19 12.62 10.08
N PHE A 428 -1.88 12.72 10.27
CA PHE A 428 -1.07 11.74 10.98
C PHE A 428 -0.18 12.41 12.02
N THR A 429 0.20 11.70 13.08
CA THR A 429 1.10 12.22 14.11
C THR A 429 1.97 11.11 14.73
N ASP A 430 3.19 11.48 15.10
CA ASP A 430 4.07 10.68 15.97
C ASP A 430 4.07 11.21 17.43
N GLY A 431 3.19 12.19 17.73
CA GLY A 431 3.11 12.88 19.02
C GLY A 431 3.99 14.12 19.13
N LYS A 432 5.01 14.30 18.27
CA LYS A 432 5.87 15.50 18.17
C LYS A 432 5.44 16.37 17.01
N GLU A 433 5.33 15.76 15.86
CA GLU A 433 4.86 16.39 14.63
C GLU A 433 3.45 15.93 14.28
N THR A 434 2.74 16.78 13.58
CA THR A 434 1.44 16.48 12.97
C THR A 434 1.53 16.86 11.50
N VAL A 435 1.34 15.86 10.64
CA VAL A 435 1.26 16.03 9.18
C VAL A 435 -0.21 16.15 8.81
N LEU A 436 -0.56 17.23 8.14
CA LEU A 436 -1.91 17.49 7.63
C LEU A 436 -1.83 17.66 6.12
N VAL A 437 -2.44 16.76 5.36
CA VAL A 437 -2.55 16.85 3.89
C VAL A 437 -3.93 17.37 3.55
N LEU A 438 -3.98 18.47 2.80
CA LEU A 438 -5.20 19.19 2.39
C LEU A 438 -5.27 19.21 0.86
N ILE A 439 -6.39 18.74 0.30
CA ILE A 439 -6.61 18.67 -1.14
C ILE A 439 -7.79 19.59 -1.47
N ASN A 440 -7.52 20.66 -2.21
CA ASN A 440 -8.53 21.56 -2.74
C ASN A 440 -8.84 21.20 -4.19
N ASN A 441 -9.98 20.53 -4.39
CA ASN A 441 -10.47 20.15 -5.74
C ASN A 441 -11.22 21.26 -6.46
N GLU A 442 -11.52 22.37 -5.78
CA GLU A 442 -12.32 23.47 -6.31
C GLU A 442 -11.53 24.38 -7.26
N GLU A 443 -12.21 24.98 -8.20
CA GLU A 443 -11.66 26.02 -9.12
C GLU A 443 -11.39 27.36 -8.40
N THR A 444 -11.65 27.44 -7.11
CA THR A 444 -11.45 28.64 -6.27
C THR A 444 -10.57 28.32 -5.07
N SER A 445 -9.78 29.31 -4.65
CA SER A 445 -9.02 29.22 -3.42
C SER A 445 -9.93 29.07 -2.20
N GLN A 446 -9.46 28.33 -1.19
CA GLN A 446 -10.17 28.14 0.07
C GLN A 446 -9.39 28.78 1.21
N LEU A 447 -10.06 29.64 2.01
CA LEU A 447 -9.47 30.23 3.21
C LEU A 447 -9.65 29.25 4.38
N ILE A 448 -8.54 28.83 4.97
CA ILE A 448 -8.50 27.88 6.07
C ILE A 448 -8.02 28.56 7.34
N ASP A 449 -8.73 28.34 8.45
CA ASP A 449 -8.27 28.65 9.80
C ASP A 449 -7.84 27.36 10.51
N LEU A 450 -6.55 27.25 10.81
CA LEU A 450 -5.98 26.09 11.49
C LEU A 450 -6.25 26.17 13.00
N TYR A 451 -7.06 25.24 13.51
CA TYR A 451 -7.35 25.14 14.92
C TYR A 451 -6.29 24.33 15.66
N GLY A 452 -5.60 24.97 16.58
CA GLY A 452 -4.58 24.34 17.41
C GLY A 452 -3.58 25.33 17.96
N SER A 453 -2.58 24.80 18.66
CA SER A 453 -1.44 25.58 19.18
C SER A 453 -0.17 24.78 18.90
N TYR A 454 0.69 25.35 18.06
CA TYR A 454 1.94 24.76 17.62
C TYR A 454 3.04 25.80 17.70
N SER A 455 4.31 25.37 17.72
CA SER A 455 5.46 26.27 17.74
C SER A 455 5.87 26.71 16.33
N SER A 456 5.83 25.76 15.38
CA SER A 456 6.27 26.01 14.01
C SER A 456 5.40 25.32 12.98
N THR A 457 5.53 25.80 11.74
CA THR A 457 4.82 25.29 10.57
C THR A 457 5.76 25.24 9.38
N GLU A 458 5.72 24.14 8.64
CA GLU A 458 6.23 24.06 7.27
C GLU A 458 5.07 23.76 6.32
N MET A 459 5.11 24.37 5.12
CA MET A 459 4.09 24.10 4.09
C MET A 459 4.73 23.76 2.76
N TYR A 460 4.14 22.78 2.09
CA TYR A 460 4.53 22.29 0.77
C TYR A 460 3.32 22.33 -0.14
N LEU A 461 3.52 22.69 -1.40
CA LEU A 461 2.45 22.93 -2.36
C LEU A 461 2.71 22.21 -3.68
N THR A 462 1.67 21.56 -4.21
CA THR A 462 1.55 21.19 -5.62
C THR A 462 0.30 21.86 -6.22
N ASP A 463 0.52 22.60 -7.30
CA ASP A 463 -0.50 23.18 -8.17
C ASP A 463 0.06 23.23 -9.61
N GLU A 464 -0.52 23.99 -10.51
CA GLU A 464 -0.01 24.12 -11.89
C GLU A 464 1.44 24.67 -11.99
N MET A 465 1.94 25.34 -10.94
CA MET A 465 3.25 26.02 -10.93
C MET A 465 4.24 25.40 -9.95
N ASN A 466 3.78 24.59 -9.02
CA ASN A 466 4.56 24.04 -7.92
C ASN A 466 4.49 22.51 -7.90
N ASN A 467 5.61 21.88 -7.59
CA ASN A 467 5.82 20.43 -7.60
C ASN A 467 6.26 19.95 -6.21
N CYS A 468 5.36 20.02 -5.23
CA CYS A 468 5.64 19.76 -3.81
C CYS A 468 6.75 20.69 -3.25
N ASN A 469 6.76 21.94 -3.70
CA ASN A 469 7.74 22.91 -3.27
C ASN A 469 7.44 23.41 -1.86
N LYS A 470 8.48 23.54 -1.03
CA LYS A 470 8.35 24.21 0.28
C LYS A 470 8.06 25.69 0.06
N ILE A 471 6.86 26.13 0.42
CA ILE A 471 6.42 27.53 0.26
C ILE A 471 6.48 28.34 1.56
N TYR A 472 6.59 27.66 2.70
CA TYR A 472 6.72 28.31 4.01
C TYR A 472 7.51 27.45 5.00
N SER A 473 8.28 28.09 5.86
CA SER A 473 8.90 27.50 7.04
C SER A 473 9.09 28.62 8.10
N GLY A 474 8.48 28.46 9.28
CA GLY A 474 8.57 29.46 10.33
C GLY A 474 7.62 29.23 11.49
N ASN A 475 7.29 30.29 12.20
CA ASN A 475 6.37 30.24 13.33
C ASN A 475 4.96 29.80 12.90
N PHE A 476 4.24 29.16 13.80
CA PHE A 476 2.86 28.77 13.56
C PHE A 476 1.98 30.01 13.27
N PHE A 477 1.09 29.85 12.29
CA PHE A 477 0.04 30.82 11.94
C PHE A 477 -1.31 30.11 11.83
N ARG A 478 -2.38 30.84 12.05
CA ARG A 478 -3.73 30.27 12.04
C ARG A 478 -4.38 30.27 10.68
N GLU A 479 -4.24 31.34 9.91
CA GLU A 479 -4.97 31.53 8.67
C GLU A 479 -4.06 31.28 7.47
N THR A 480 -4.53 30.48 6.53
CA THR A 480 -3.83 30.23 5.27
C THR A 480 -4.84 30.10 4.13
N THR A 481 -4.37 30.32 2.90
CA THR A 481 -5.16 30.13 1.70
C THR A 481 -4.62 28.92 0.93
N LEU A 482 -5.48 27.95 0.67
CA LEU A 482 -5.19 26.85 -0.25
C LEU A 482 -5.52 27.33 -1.67
N PRO A 483 -4.57 27.34 -2.60
CA PRO A 483 -4.85 27.68 -3.99
C PRO A 483 -5.96 26.80 -4.59
N ALA A 484 -6.60 27.27 -5.63
CA ALA A 484 -7.50 26.44 -6.44
C ALA A 484 -6.73 25.21 -6.97
N ARG A 485 -7.37 24.06 -7.04
CA ARG A 485 -6.83 22.83 -7.65
C ARG A 485 -5.41 22.52 -7.15
N SER A 486 -5.29 22.29 -5.85
CA SER A 486 -3.98 22.13 -5.21
C SER A 486 -3.95 21.05 -4.15
N ILE A 487 -2.74 20.54 -3.89
CA ILE A 487 -2.43 19.69 -2.75
C ILE A 487 -1.45 20.45 -1.87
N THR A 488 -1.79 20.58 -0.58
CA THR A 488 -0.95 21.25 0.40
C THR A 488 -0.67 20.33 1.58
N THR A 489 0.61 20.07 1.85
CA THR A 489 1.01 19.40 3.10
C THR A 489 1.50 20.44 4.09
N ILE A 490 0.96 20.36 5.31
CA ILE A 490 1.33 21.20 6.43
C ILE A 490 1.93 20.33 7.53
N VAL A 491 3.18 20.59 7.88
CA VAL A 491 3.86 19.94 9.00
C VAL A 491 3.83 20.90 10.19
N LEU A 492 3.20 20.47 11.27
CA LEU A 492 2.99 21.24 12.49
C LEU A 492 3.80 20.65 13.63
N THR A 493 4.72 21.41 14.23
CA THR A 493 5.55 20.98 15.35
C THR A 493 5.09 21.68 16.64
N LYS A 494 5.16 20.97 17.78
CA LYS A 494 4.81 21.50 19.12
C LYS A 494 5.90 22.36 19.72
#